data_65aba84ed475eba2d96b3c54070e4bf1
#
_entry.id   65aba84ed475eba2d96b3c54070e4bf1
#
_cell.length_a   1.000
_cell.length_b   1.000
_cell.length_c   1.000
_cell.angle_alpha   90.00
_cell.angle_beta   90.00
_cell.angle_gamma   90.00
#
_symmetry.space_group_name_H-M   'P 1'
#
loop_
_entity.id
_entity.type
_entity.pdbx_description
1 polymer ?
#
loop_
_entity_poly.entity_id
_entity_poly.type
_entity_poly.pdbx_seq_one_letter_code
_entity_poly.pdbx_strand_id
1 'polypeptide(L)'
;MAKNKASKATTKAPKAKKGGKSIFRKIMKVIFISLLCLFGLNLITTILYRWVNPPITLTMISRSVFEGEPLKKEWKSLDEISPYLVDASVASEDNMFLGHNGFDRVAIDIAIEEHKSGKSNRGGSGISQQTAKNVFLWQGRSWIRKGLEVYQTFLIELFWPKKRIMEVYLNVIEMGPGIYGAEAAAQEYFHKSAKNLTKAEASQIVAAYPNPRDPKRSPKKASARAAQIRNLMNLIGSIKFDDESIEQWEERYEKYKDKYFEQKEKKENKKKK
;
A
#
# COMPACT_ATOMS: atom_id res chain seq x y z
N MET A 1 71.32 -16.74 -64.53
CA MET A 1 69.90 -17.04 -64.36
C MET A 1 69.62 -17.31 -62.87
N ALA A 2 69.12 -16.34 -62.13
CA ALA A 2 68.80 -16.48 -60.73
C ALA A 2 67.23 -16.36 -60.57
N LYS A 3 66.60 -17.40 -60.10
CA LYS A 3 65.17 -17.44 -59.85
C LYS A 3 64.88 -16.90 -58.45
N ASN A 4 64.21 -15.74 -58.37
CA ASN A 4 63.64 -15.17 -57.16
C ASN A 4 62.47 -16.01 -56.71
N LYS A 5 62.48 -16.59 -55.46
CA LYS A 5 61.35 -17.17 -54.75
C LYS A 5 60.73 -16.11 -53.85
N ALA A 6 59.57 -15.58 -54.23
CA ALA A 6 58.76 -14.72 -53.37
C ALA A 6 58.10 -15.56 -52.29
N SER A 7 58.40 -15.28 -51.01
CA SER A 7 57.75 -15.85 -49.84
C SER A 7 56.40 -15.13 -49.61
N LYS A 8 55.26 -15.87 -49.68
CA LYS A 8 53.95 -15.39 -49.30
C LYS A 8 53.85 -15.44 -47.80
N ALA A 9 53.90 -14.27 -47.14
CA ALA A 9 53.57 -14.12 -45.76
C ALA A 9 52.01 -14.12 -45.60
N THR A 10 51.48 -15.18 -45.09
CA THR A 10 50.07 -15.26 -44.70
C THR A 10 49.83 -14.59 -43.33
N THR A 11 49.36 -13.34 -43.33
CA THR A 11 48.91 -12.63 -42.14
C THR A 11 47.63 -13.27 -41.64
N LYS A 12 47.69 -14.03 -40.54
CA LYS A 12 46.52 -14.51 -39.80
C LYS A 12 45.82 -13.34 -39.12
N ALA A 13 44.57 -13.04 -39.54
CA ALA A 13 43.71 -12.07 -38.87
C ALA A 13 43.51 -12.45 -37.39
N PRO A 14 43.49 -11.45 -36.46
CA PRO A 14 43.31 -11.74 -35.05
C PRO A 14 41.92 -12.34 -34.76
N LYS A 15 41.88 -13.52 -34.15
CA LYS A 15 40.66 -14.15 -33.68
C LYS A 15 39.96 -13.24 -32.67
N ALA A 16 38.80 -12.69 -33.03
CA ALA A 16 37.95 -11.91 -32.13
C ALA A 16 37.69 -12.68 -30.82
N LYS A 17 37.97 -12.04 -29.68
CA LYS A 17 37.82 -12.62 -28.34
C LYS A 17 36.35 -13.00 -28.07
N LYS A 18 36.01 -14.29 -28.15
CA LYS A 18 34.68 -14.88 -27.78
C LYS A 18 34.37 -14.78 -26.28
N GLY A 19 35.25 -14.15 -25.45
CA GLY A 19 35.09 -14.11 -23.98
C GLY A 19 33.96 -13.23 -23.47
N GLY A 20 33.67 -12.10 -24.10
CA GLY A 20 32.71 -11.11 -23.57
C GLY A 20 31.26 -11.62 -23.54
N LYS A 21 30.82 -12.35 -24.56
CA LYS A 21 29.47 -12.90 -24.61
C LYS A 21 29.21 -14.00 -23.56
N SER A 22 30.22 -14.75 -23.15
CA SER A 22 30.11 -15.77 -22.11
C SER A 22 29.97 -15.16 -20.71
N ILE A 23 30.76 -14.12 -20.41
CA ILE A 23 30.70 -13.41 -19.12
C ILE A 23 29.34 -12.69 -18.98
N PHE A 24 28.90 -11.99 -20.03
CA PHE A 24 27.58 -11.33 -20.04
C PHE A 24 26.41 -12.31 -19.73
N ARG A 25 26.41 -13.50 -20.39
CA ARG A 25 25.40 -14.53 -20.13
C ARG A 25 25.45 -15.03 -18.67
N LYS A 26 26.62 -15.18 -18.08
CA LYS A 26 26.78 -15.59 -16.69
C LYS A 26 26.20 -14.52 -15.73
N ILE A 27 26.53 -13.24 -15.97
CA ILE A 27 26.01 -12.11 -15.19
C ILE A 27 24.47 -12.07 -15.28
N MET A 28 23.90 -12.13 -16.49
CA MET A 28 22.46 -12.13 -16.70
C MET A 28 21.77 -13.33 -16.02
N LYS A 29 22.39 -14.51 -16.04
CA LYS A 29 21.89 -15.68 -15.33
C LYS A 29 21.88 -15.46 -13.81
N VAL A 30 22.94 -14.89 -13.24
CA VAL A 30 23.01 -14.58 -11.81
C VAL A 30 21.93 -13.56 -11.44
N ILE A 31 21.80 -12.47 -12.20
CA ILE A 31 20.74 -11.46 -11.98
C ILE A 31 19.36 -12.11 -12.03
N PHE A 32 19.09 -12.94 -13.04
CA PHE A 32 17.80 -13.62 -13.19
C PHE A 32 17.49 -14.54 -11.99
N ILE A 33 18.46 -15.36 -11.57
CA ILE A 33 18.31 -16.24 -10.40
C ILE A 33 18.10 -15.42 -9.14
N SER A 34 18.86 -14.33 -8.94
CA SER A 34 18.70 -13.45 -7.78
C SER A 34 17.31 -12.82 -7.74
N LEU A 35 16.79 -12.34 -8.87
CA LEU A 35 15.43 -11.83 -8.97
C LEU A 35 14.39 -12.92 -8.65
N LEU A 36 14.56 -14.12 -9.18
CA LEU A 36 13.67 -15.24 -8.91
C LEU A 36 13.66 -15.60 -7.41
N CYS A 37 14.83 -15.62 -6.77
CA CYS A 37 14.94 -15.85 -5.33
C CYS A 37 14.26 -14.74 -4.50
N LEU A 38 14.42 -13.46 -4.90
CA LEU A 38 13.77 -12.33 -4.24
C LEU A 38 12.25 -12.41 -4.38
N PHE A 39 11.73 -12.75 -5.56
CA PHE A 39 10.29 -12.97 -5.77
C PHE A 39 9.77 -14.13 -4.94
N GLY A 40 10.49 -15.26 -4.92
CA GLY A 40 10.13 -16.42 -4.10
C GLY A 40 10.11 -16.09 -2.61
N LEU A 41 11.13 -15.39 -2.12
CA LEU A 41 11.18 -14.95 -0.72
C LEU A 41 10.03 -13.98 -0.39
N ASN A 42 9.73 -13.03 -1.27
CA ASN A 42 8.62 -12.11 -1.10
C ASN A 42 7.29 -12.87 -1.04
N LEU A 43 7.05 -13.82 -1.93
CA LEU A 43 5.84 -14.65 -1.92
C LEU A 43 5.70 -15.44 -0.62
N ILE A 44 6.77 -16.13 -0.20
CA ILE A 44 6.81 -16.89 1.07
C ILE A 44 6.52 -15.95 2.25
N THR A 45 7.14 -14.78 2.29
CA THR A 45 6.93 -13.80 3.36
C THR A 45 5.49 -13.29 3.37
N THR A 46 4.90 -13.04 2.18
CA THR A 46 3.48 -12.62 2.08
C THR A 46 2.56 -13.71 2.62
N ILE A 47 2.77 -14.97 2.23
CA ILE A 47 1.97 -16.09 2.74
C ILE A 47 2.15 -16.24 4.26
N LEU A 48 3.40 -16.16 4.76
CA LEU A 48 3.71 -16.29 6.17
C LEU A 48 3.03 -15.20 7.01
N TYR A 49 2.99 -13.97 6.54
CA TYR A 49 2.37 -12.83 7.24
C TYR A 49 0.84 -12.91 7.30
N ARG A 50 0.23 -13.92 6.67
CA ARG A 50 -1.17 -14.27 6.95
C ARG A 50 -1.38 -14.63 8.43
N TRP A 51 -0.40 -15.30 9.05
CA TRP A 51 -0.48 -15.82 10.42
C TRP A 51 0.54 -15.19 11.37
N VAL A 52 1.68 -14.77 10.85
CA VAL A 52 2.78 -14.18 11.64
C VAL A 52 2.72 -12.66 11.53
N ASN A 53 2.85 -11.99 12.65
CA ASN A 53 2.81 -10.53 12.68
C ASN A 53 4.11 -9.93 12.14
N PRO A 54 4.05 -8.97 11.18
CA PRO A 54 5.23 -8.25 10.73
C PRO A 54 5.94 -7.56 11.91
N PRO A 55 7.18 -7.96 12.24
CA PRO A 55 7.86 -7.45 13.44
C PRO A 55 8.25 -5.97 13.28
N ILE A 56 8.79 -5.63 12.12
CA ILE A 56 9.25 -4.29 11.76
C ILE A 56 9.10 -4.07 10.25
N THR A 57 8.90 -2.83 9.83
CA THR A 57 8.78 -2.47 8.40
C THR A 57 9.98 -1.63 7.95
N LEU A 58 10.22 -1.57 6.63
CA LEU A 58 11.29 -0.73 6.08
C LEU A 58 11.11 0.75 6.44
N THR A 59 9.86 1.21 6.54
CA THR A 59 9.56 2.58 7.00
C THR A 59 9.99 2.81 8.43
N MET A 60 9.68 1.88 9.34
CA MET A 60 10.07 1.96 10.75
C MET A 60 11.59 1.99 10.90
N ILE A 61 12.30 1.09 10.18
CA ILE A 61 13.78 1.06 10.18
C ILE A 61 14.33 2.38 9.66
N SER A 62 13.83 2.85 8.50
CA SER A 62 14.31 4.08 7.87
C SER A 62 14.15 5.28 8.81
N ARG A 63 12.99 5.43 9.46
CA ARG A 63 12.71 6.54 10.37
C ARG A 63 13.55 6.49 11.64
N SER A 64 13.65 5.32 12.24
CA SER A 64 14.42 5.15 13.48
C SER A 64 15.92 5.31 13.27
N VAL A 65 16.48 4.70 12.20
CA VAL A 65 17.94 4.69 11.97
C VAL A 65 18.44 5.98 11.33
N PHE A 66 17.73 6.51 10.31
CA PHE A 66 18.23 7.68 9.55
C PHE A 66 17.67 9.01 10.02
N GLU A 67 16.51 9.02 10.67
CA GLU A 67 15.89 10.26 11.15
C GLU A 67 15.97 10.38 12.69
N GLY A 68 16.47 9.34 13.39
CA GLY A 68 16.65 9.34 14.84
C GLY A 68 15.32 9.35 15.64
N GLU A 69 14.22 8.94 15.01
CA GLU A 69 12.92 8.93 15.68
C GLU A 69 12.75 7.73 16.60
N PRO A 70 12.10 7.93 17.75
CA PRO A 70 11.76 6.81 18.64
C PRO A 70 10.78 5.88 17.93
N LEU A 71 11.00 4.57 18.04
CA LEU A 71 10.09 3.57 17.51
C LEU A 71 9.10 3.13 18.61
N LYS A 72 7.89 3.68 18.59
CA LYS A 72 6.78 3.26 19.45
C LYS A 72 5.85 2.36 18.66
N LYS A 73 5.81 1.08 19.03
CA LYS A 73 4.95 0.07 18.40
C LYS A 73 4.59 -1.00 19.42
N GLU A 74 3.33 -1.33 19.50
CA GLU A 74 2.81 -2.47 20.22
C GLU A 74 1.74 -3.14 19.37
N TRP A 75 1.89 -4.42 19.08
CA TRP A 75 0.93 -5.17 18.27
C TRP A 75 -0.29 -5.52 19.11
N LYS A 76 -1.48 -5.30 18.54
CA LYS A 76 -2.76 -5.79 19.08
C LYS A 76 -3.51 -6.57 17.98
N SER A 77 -4.14 -7.67 18.38
CA SER A 77 -5.10 -8.34 17.51
C SER A 77 -6.28 -7.41 17.21
N LEU A 78 -6.98 -7.65 16.11
CA LEU A 78 -8.11 -6.79 15.72
C LEU A 78 -9.19 -6.75 16.81
N ASP A 79 -9.36 -7.83 17.55
CA ASP A 79 -10.35 -7.96 18.64
C ASP A 79 -9.94 -7.16 19.91
N GLU A 80 -8.67 -6.74 20.00
CA GLU A 80 -8.14 -5.85 21.04
C GLU A 80 -8.06 -4.39 20.60
N ILE A 81 -8.56 -4.07 19.41
CA ILE A 81 -8.66 -2.70 18.88
C ILE A 81 -10.14 -2.31 18.88
N SER A 82 -10.43 -1.06 19.27
CA SER A 82 -11.79 -0.53 19.26
C SER A 82 -12.41 -0.65 17.86
N PRO A 83 -13.64 -1.18 17.72
CA PRO A 83 -14.35 -1.21 16.44
C PRO A 83 -14.51 0.19 15.83
N TYR A 84 -14.56 1.24 16.65
CA TYR A 84 -14.61 2.60 16.14
C TYR A 84 -13.37 3.02 15.37
N LEU A 85 -12.20 2.45 15.66
CA LEU A 85 -10.99 2.75 14.87
C LEU A 85 -11.03 2.07 13.49
N VAL A 86 -11.59 0.86 13.44
CA VAL A 86 -11.88 0.15 12.18
C VAL A 86 -12.87 0.96 11.33
N ASP A 87 -14.02 1.30 11.91
CA ASP A 87 -15.09 2.06 11.25
C ASP A 87 -14.56 3.42 10.73
N ALA A 88 -13.79 4.14 11.55
CA ALA A 88 -13.20 5.42 11.16
C ALA A 88 -12.19 5.28 10.01
N SER A 89 -11.36 4.24 10.04
CA SER A 89 -10.36 3.98 9.00
C SER A 89 -11.03 3.65 7.67
N VAL A 90 -12.03 2.76 7.67
CA VAL A 90 -12.82 2.45 6.46
C VAL A 90 -13.55 3.69 5.96
N ALA A 91 -14.21 4.43 6.83
CA ALA A 91 -14.96 5.63 6.46
C ALA A 91 -14.09 6.72 5.82
N SER A 92 -12.84 6.87 6.28
CA SER A 92 -11.93 7.93 5.82
C SER A 92 -11.07 7.54 4.63
N GLU A 93 -10.53 6.32 4.64
CA GLU A 93 -9.48 5.91 3.72
C GLU A 93 -10.01 5.05 2.57
N ASP A 94 -11.05 4.24 2.81
CA ASP A 94 -11.52 3.25 1.84
C ASP A 94 -12.94 2.79 2.19
N ASN A 95 -13.93 3.60 1.83
CA ASN A 95 -15.31 3.36 2.24
C ASN A 95 -15.99 2.14 1.60
N MET A 96 -15.32 1.51 0.63
CA MET A 96 -15.75 0.27 -0.03
C MET A 96 -14.75 -0.88 0.20
N PHE A 97 -13.92 -0.80 1.23
CA PHE A 97 -12.84 -1.74 1.52
C PHE A 97 -13.24 -3.22 1.47
N LEU A 98 -14.42 -3.57 2.00
CA LEU A 98 -14.91 -4.94 2.00
C LEU A 98 -15.46 -5.38 0.63
N GLY A 99 -15.84 -4.43 -0.22
CA GLY A 99 -16.53 -4.73 -1.49
C GLY A 99 -15.60 -4.94 -2.70
N HIS A 100 -14.31 -4.63 -2.59
CA HIS A 100 -13.37 -4.76 -3.71
C HIS A 100 -12.11 -5.53 -3.35
N ASN A 101 -11.44 -6.09 -4.34
CA ASN A 101 -10.19 -6.85 -4.16
C ASN A 101 -8.96 -5.94 -4.31
N GLY A 102 -8.78 -5.01 -3.35
CA GLY A 102 -7.60 -4.15 -3.22
C GLY A 102 -7.60 -2.89 -4.08
N PHE A 103 -8.50 -2.78 -5.07
CA PHE A 103 -8.54 -1.66 -6.01
C PHE A 103 -9.98 -1.16 -6.19
N ASP A 104 -10.31 -0.05 -5.52
CA ASP A 104 -11.56 0.66 -5.80
C ASP A 104 -11.46 1.40 -7.13
N ARG A 105 -12.05 0.80 -8.18
CA ARG A 105 -12.01 1.35 -9.55
C ARG A 105 -12.68 2.72 -9.65
N VAL A 106 -13.73 2.95 -8.85
CA VAL A 106 -14.45 4.23 -8.86
C VAL A 106 -13.62 5.31 -8.18
N ALA A 107 -13.06 5.03 -7.01
CA ALA A 107 -12.20 5.98 -6.31
C ALA A 107 -10.92 6.31 -7.11
N ILE A 108 -10.33 5.32 -7.79
CA ILE A 108 -9.18 5.54 -8.68
C ILE A 108 -9.56 6.43 -9.87
N ASP A 109 -10.69 6.18 -10.52
CA ASP A 109 -11.14 6.97 -11.65
C ASP A 109 -11.45 8.42 -11.25
N ILE A 110 -12.13 8.63 -10.13
CA ILE A 110 -12.39 9.96 -9.56
C ILE A 110 -11.07 10.68 -9.27
N ALA A 111 -10.11 10.01 -8.63
CA ALA A 111 -8.82 10.62 -8.32
C ALA A 111 -8.04 11.03 -9.58
N ILE A 112 -8.11 10.24 -10.65
CA ILE A 112 -7.51 10.58 -11.96
C ILE A 112 -8.19 11.82 -12.57
N GLU A 113 -9.52 11.91 -12.53
CA GLU A 113 -10.26 13.04 -13.05
C GLU A 113 -9.99 14.34 -12.26
N GLU A 114 -9.97 14.25 -10.93
CA GLU A 114 -9.65 15.38 -10.06
C GLU A 114 -8.22 15.89 -10.31
N HIS A 115 -7.27 14.97 -10.46
CA HIS A 115 -5.89 15.33 -10.77
C HIS A 115 -5.77 16.01 -12.14
N LYS A 116 -6.40 15.46 -13.19
CA LYS A 116 -6.42 16.06 -14.54
C LYS A 116 -7.05 17.44 -14.56
N SER A 117 -8.07 17.67 -13.73
CA SER A 117 -8.78 18.95 -13.64
C SER A 117 -8.12 19.95 -12.67
N GLY A 118 -7.02 19.60 -12.00
CA GLY A 118 -6.34 20.44 -11.02
C GLY A 118 -7.14 20.68 -9.73
N LYS A 119 -8.24 19.95 -9.50
CA LYS A 119 -9.13 20.16 -8.35
C LYS A 119 -8.58 19.57 -7.05
N SER A 120 -7.84 18.49 -7.12
CA SER A 120 -7.32 17.80 -5.93
C SER A 120 -6.07 16.97 -6.27
N ASN A 121 -5.17 16.87 -5.29
CA ASN A 121 -4.04 15.94 -5.30
C ASN A 121 -4.33 14.70 -4.44
N ARG A 122 -5.60 14.41 -4.18
CA ARG A 122 -6.00 13.25 -3.37
C ARG A 122 -5.58 11.96 -4.09
N GLY A 123 -4.94 11.03 -3.35
CA GLY A 123 -4.62 9.71 -3.86
C GLY A 123 -5.85 8.79 -3.85
N GLY A 124 -5.95 7.92 -4.86
CA GLY A 124 -6.97 6.87 -4.92
C GLY A 124 -6.51 5.53 -4.34
N SER A 125 -5.54 5.51 -3.41
CA SER A 125 -5.04 4.27 -2.82
C SER A 125 -5.83 3.92 -1.57
N GLY A 126 -6.47 2.74 -1.57
CA GLY A 126 -7.23 2.20 -0.44
C GLY A 126 -6.37 1.51 0.62
N ILE A 127 -7.03 0.91 1.62
CA ILE A 127 -6.40 0.28 2.79
C ILE A 127 -5.44 -0.84 2.38
N SER A 128 -5.83 -1.71 1.45
CA SER A 128 -4.97 -2.81 0.99
C SER A 128 -3.69 -2.30 0.32
N GLN A 129 -3.77 -1.27 -0.52
CA GLN A 129 -2.61 -0.65 -1.15
C GLN A 129 -1.70 0.03 -0.13
N GLN A 130 -2.28 0.69 0.87
CA GLN A 130 -1.52 1.29 1.97
C GLN A 130 -0.84 0.22 2.83
N THR A 131 -1.50 -0.90 3.10
CA THR A 131 -0.93 -2.04 3.84
C THR A 131 0.25 -2.65 3.07
N ALA A 132 0.06 -2.96 1.78
CA ALA A 132 1.11 -3.48 0.90
C ALA A 132 2.34 -2.56 0.90
N LYS A 133 2.13 -1.26 0.73
CA LYS A 133 3.20 -0.26 0.77
C LYS A 133 3.94 -0.27 2.11
N ASN A 134 3.22 -0.19 3.22
CA ASN A 134 3.84 -0.01 4.54
C ASN A 134 4.57 -1.27 5.03
N VAL A 135 4.09 -2.46 4.69
CA VAL A 135 4.72 -3.73 5.12
C VAL A 135 5.94 -4.07 4.27
N PHE A 136 5.83 -3.95 2.93
CA PHE A 136 6.77 -4.58 2.00
C PHE A 136 7.66 -3.59 1.25
N LEU A 137 7.33 -2.28 1.24
CA LEU A 137 8.00 -1.32 0.38
C LEU A 137 8.62 -0.17 1.19
N TRP A 138 9.49 0.58 0.51
CA TRP A 138 10.11 1.78 1.05
C TRP A 138 9.27 3.03 0.83
N GLN A 139 9.55 4.09 1.58
CA GLN A 139 8.93 5.39 1.40
C GLN A 139 9.49 6.11 0.17
N GLY A 140 8.71 7.04 -0.38
CA GLY A 140 9.08 7.83 -1.54
C GLY A 140 8.10 7.69 -2.70
N ARG A 141 8.35 8.45 -3.78
CA ARG A 141 7.50 8.48 -4.98
C ARG A 141 8.31 7.99 -6.18
N SER A 142 7.98 6.82 -6.70
CA SER A 142 8.50 6.33 -7.97
C SER A 142 7.49 5.41 -8.65
N TRP A 143 7.50 5.37 -9.98
CA TRP A 143 6.63 4.48 -10.76
C TRP A 143 6.96 3.00 -10.52
N ILE A 144 8.25 2.68 -10.33
CA ILE A 144 8.69 1.31 -10.01
C ILE A 144 8.07 0.87 -8.68
N ARG A 145 8.18 1.70 -7.65
CA ARG A 145 7.57 1.41 -6.35
C ARG A 145 6.05 1.26 -6.47
N LYS A 146 5.37 2.11 -7.28
CA LYS A 146 3.92 1.99 -7.49
C LYS A 146 3.55 0.69 -8.20
N GLY A 147 4.34 0.23 -9.16
CA GLY A 147 4.16 -1.08 -9.78
C GLY A 147 4.31 -2.23 -8.79
N LEU A 148 5.31 -2.17 -7.91
CA LEU A 148 5.49 -3.16 -6.84
C LEU A 148 4.36 -3.09 -5.79
N GLU A 149 3.83 -1.91 -5.51
CA GLU A 149 2.66 -1.74 -4.63
C GLU A 149 1.42 -2.44 -5.21
N VAL A 150 1.15 -2.28 -6.51
CA VAL A 150 0.05 -2.99 -7.20
C VAL A 150 0.25 -4.51 -7.13
N TYR A 151 1.44 -4.99 -7.46
CA TYR A 151 1.78 -6.42 -7.36
C TYR A 151 1.57 -6.95 -5.93
N GLN A 152 2.09 -6.24 -4.93
CA GLN A 152 1.98 -6.67 -3.55
C GLN A 152 0.54 -6.58 -3.00
N THR A 153 -0.24 -5.60 -3.46
CA THR A 153 -1.68 -5.49 -3.14
C THR A 153 -2.42 -6.71 -3.65
N PHE A 154 -2.17 -7.12 -4.89
CA PHE A 154 -2.76 -8.33 -5.45
C PHE A 154 -2.42 -9.58 -4.61
N LEU A 155 -1.17 -9.73 -4.16
CA LEU A 155 -0.77 -10.87 -3.35
C LEU A 155 -1.44 -10.89 -1.97
N ILE A 156 -1.50 -9.76 -1.27
CA ILE A 156 -2.16 -9.74 0.05
C ILE A 156 -3.66 -10.00 -0.06
N GLU A 157 -4.33 -9.48 -1.08
CA GLU A 157 -5.76 -9.76 -1.31
C GLU A 157 -6.01 -11.23 -1.68
N LEU A 158 -5.08 -11.87 -2.40
CA LEU A 158 -5.18 -13.28 -2.74
C LEU A 158 -4.99 -14.20 -1.53
N PHE A 159 -4.08 -13.86 -0.61
CA PHE A 159 -3.67 -14.76 0.48
C PHE A 159 -4.25 -14.39 1.85
N TRP A 160 -4.62 -13.11 2.09
CA TRP A 160 -5.08 -12.64 3.39
C TRP A 160 -6.58 -12.35 3.36
N PRO A 161 -7.34 -12.79 4.38
CA PRO A 161 -8.72 -12.32 4.53
C PRO A 161 -8.75 -10.84 4.87
N LYS A 162 -9.83 -10.15 4.55
CA LYS A 162 -10.03 -8.70 4.84
C LYS A 162 -9.77 -8.34 6.30
N LYS A 163 -10.21 -9.20 7.23
CA LYS A 163 -9.93 -9.04 8.67
C LYS A 163 -8.42 -8.93 8.94
N ARG A 164 -7.62 -9.79 8.28
CA ARG A 164 -6.15 -9.76 8.46
C ARG A 164 -5.50 -8.53 7.83
N ILE A 165 -5.96 -8.10 6.66
CA ILE A 165 -5.47 -6.88 6.03
C ILE A 165 -5.70 -5.67 6.95
N MET A 166 -6.90 -5.56 7.51
CA MET A 166 -7.25 -4.49 8.46
C MET A 166 -6.40 -4.56 9.75
N GLU A 167 -6.22 -5.76 10.31
CA GLU A 167 -5.39 -5.95 11.50
C GLU A 167 -3.95 -5.49 11.26
N VAL A 168 -3.34 -5.95 10.17
CA VAL A 168 -1.98 -5.53 9.81
C VAL A 168 -1.93 -4.03 9.57
N TYR A 169 -2.87 -3.48 8.80
CA TYR A 169 -2.97 -2.05 8.54
C TYR A 169 -2.91 -1.23 9.82
N LEU A 170 -3.81 -1.51 10.76
CA LEU A 170 -3.93 -0.79 12.04
C LEU A 170 -2.73 -0.97 12.98
N ASN A 171 -1.84 -1.91 12.69
CA ASN A 171 -0.62 -2.15 13.49
C ASN A 171 0.66 -1.62 12.85
N VAL A 172 0.66 -1.29 11.53
CA VAL A 172 1.90 -0.90 10.84
C VAL A 172 1.91 0.53 10.32
N ILE A 173 0.77 1.19 10.18
CA ILE A 173 0.74 2.57 9.68
C ILE A 173 1.28 3.54 10.73
N GLU A 174 1.96 4.58 10.24
CA GLU A 174 2.42 5.70 11.06
C GLU A 174 1.21 6.57 11.42
N MET A 175 0.97 6.76 12.71
CA MET A 175 -0.12 7.56 13.28
C MET A 175 0.36 8.84 13.96
N GLY A 176 1.67 9.07 13.95
CA GLY A 176 2.39 10.23 14.46
C GLY A 176 3.88 10.02 14.29
N PRO A 177 4.73 11.04 14.52
CA PRO A 177 6.18 10.89 14.38
C PRO A 177 6.71 9.74 15.24
N GLY A 178 7.20 8.66 14.60
CA GLY A 178 7.70 7.47 15.28
C GLY A 178 6.66 6.63 16.01
N ILE A 179 5.35 6.91 15.83
CA ILE A 179 4.23 6.20 16.47
C ILE A 179 3.57 5.32 15.43
N TYR A 180 3.65 4.00 15.63
CA TYR A 180 3.14 3.01 14.70
C TYR A 180 2.07 2.13 15.33
N GLY A 181 0.91 2.12 14.70
CA GLY A 181 -0.22 1.28 15.08
C GLY A 181 -1.11 1.85 16.18
N ALA A 182 -2.26 1.18 16.33
CA ALA A 182 -3.38 1.62 17.13
C ALA A 182 -3.06 1.77 18.62
N GLU A 183 -2.35 0.78 19.21
CA GLU A 183 -2.03 0.81 20.64
C GLU A 183 -1.07 1.96 20.96
N ALA A 184 0.02 2.09 20.21
CA ALA A 184 0.97 3.16 20.41
C ALA A 184 0.31 4.55 20.28
N ALA A 185 -0.60 4.72 19.33
CA ALA A 185 -1.34 5.96 19.16
C ALA A 185 -2.33 6.22 20.31
N ALA A 186 -3.06 5.19 20.76
CA ALA A 186 -4.01 5.31 21.87
C ALA A 186 -3.29 5.71 23.18
N GLN A 187 -2.16 5.10 23.46
CA GLN A 187 -1.33 5.42 24.63
C GLN A 187 -0.77 6.84 24.55
N GLU A 188 -0.20 7.21 23.41
CA GLU A 188 0.45 8.52 23.22
C GLU A 188 -0.53 9.68 23.31
N TYR A 189 -1.69 9.56 22.70
CA TYR A 189 -2.61 10.69 22.58
C TYR A 189 -3.69 10.73 23.65
N PHE A 190 -4.09 9.56 24.18
CA PHE A 190 -5.24 9.44 25.08
C PHE A 190 -4.95 8.66 26.37
N HIS A 191 -3.72 8.13 26.56
CA HIS A 191 -3.29 7.41 27.77
C HIS A 191 -4.20 6.24 28.14
N LYS A 192 -4.64 5.48 27.12
CA LYS A 192 -5.51 4.32 27.25
C LYS A 192 -5.19 3.24 26.22
N SER A 193 -5.71 2.04 26.42
CA SER A 193 -5.61 0.95 25.45
C SER A 193 -6.43 1.25 24.19
N ALA A 194 -5.94 0.78 23.03
CA ALA A 194 -6.63 0.88 21.75
C ALA A 194 -8.04 0.32 21.77
N LYS A 195 -8.31 -0.70 22.60
CA LYS A 195 -9.65 -1.28 22.79
C LYS A 195 -10.66 -0.29 23.35
N ASN A 196 -10.21 0.64 24.17
CA ASN A 196 -11.04 1.60 24.89
C ASN A 196 -11.18 2.95 24.16
N LEU A 197 -10.71 3.08 22.93
CA LEU A 197 -10.93 4.29 22.15
C LEU A 197 -12.40 4.52 21.88
N THR A 198 -12.87 5.71 22.21
CA THR A 198 -14.22 6.18 21.87
C THR A 198 -14.31 6.53 20.38
N LYS A 199 -15.52 6.64 19.85
CA LYS A 199 -15.78 7.07 18.47
C LYS A 199 -15.11 8.43 18.15
N ALA A 200 -15.10 9.35 19.12
CA ALA A 200 -14.47 10.66 18.97
C ALA A 200 -12.93 10.53 18.85
N GLU A 201 -12.30 9.81 19.76
CA GLU A 201 -10.85 9.60 19.78
C GLU A 201 -10.36 8.82 18.56
N ALA A 202 -11.05 7.76 18.16
CA ALA A 202 -10.77 7.01 16.94
C ALA A 202 -10.80 7.91 15.69
N SER A 203 -11.85 8.75 15.57
CA SER A 203 -11.96 9.70 14.47
C SER A 203 -10.85 10.77 14.48
N GLN A 204 -10.34 11.16 15.65
CA GLN A 204 -9.22 12.08 15.78
C GLN A 204 -7.90 11.45 15.33
N ILE A 205 -7.62 10.18 15.70
CA ILE A 205 -6.44 9.46 15.23
C ILE A 205 -6.47 9.36 13.70
N VAL A 206 -7.58 8.92 13.12
CA VAL A 206 -7.72 8.72 11.67
C VAL A 206 -7.63 10.06 10.90
N ALA A 207 -8.08 11.15 11.49
CA ALA A 207 -7.96 12.47 10.88
C ALA A 207 -6.50 12.91 10.63
N ALA A 208 -5.53 12.33 11.35
CA ALA A 208 -4.11 12.58 11.18
C ALA A 208 -3.45 11.75 10.06
N TYR A 209 -4.05 10.64 9.61
CA TYR A 209 -3.45 9.69 8.65
C TYR A 209 -2.88 10.32 7.36
N PRO A 210 -3.52 11.31 6.72
CA PRO A 210 -2.99 11.87 5.46
C PRO A 210 -1.62 12.52 5.60
N ASN A 211 -1.29 13.03 6.79
CA ASN A 211 0.03 13.56 7.14
C ASN A 211 0.26 13.46 8.65
N PRO A 212 0.60 12.26 9.16
CA PRO A 212 0.68 12.00 10.59
C PRO A 212 1.82 12.75 11.29
N ARG A 213 2.76 13.28 10.50
CA ARG A 213 3.93 14.02 10.98
C ARG A 213 3.72 15.54 11.06
N ASP A 214 2.60 16.03 10.56
CA ASP A 214 2.26 17.45 10.64
C ASP A 214 1.70 17.79 12.04
N PRO A 215 2.39 18.64 12.84
CA PRO A 215 1.92 19.00 14.17
C PRO A 215 0.55 19.71 14.18
N LYS A 216 0.15 20.30 13.04
CA LYS A 216 -1.17 20.92 12.87
C LYS A 216 -2.27 19.89 12.70
N ARG A 217 -1.93 18.66 12.32
CA ARG A 217 -2.84 17.53 12.11
C ARG A 217 -2.77 16.49 13.21
N SER A 218 -2.08 16.77 14.32
CA SER A 218 -2.08 15.85 15.45
C SER A 218 -3.52 15.53 15.89
N PRO A 219 -3.82 14.33 16.39
CA PRO A 219 -5.17 13.92 16.80
C PRO A 219 -5.87 14.93 17.71
N LYS A 220 -5.12 15.57 18.61
CA LYS A 220 -5.66 16.61 19.51
C LYS A 220 -6.10 17.91 18.81
N LYS A 221 -5.64 18.16 17.56
CA LYS A 221 -5.94 19.39 16.80
C LYS A 221 -6.86 19.16 15.60
N ALA A 222 -7.15 17.90 15.24
CA ALA A 222 -7.84 17.54 14.01
C ALA A 222 -9.38 17.56 14.11
N SER A 223 -9.97 18.46 14.91
CA SER A 223 -11.40 18.44 15.30
C SER A 223 -12.39 18.49 14.13
N ALA A 224 -12.17 19.36 13.13
CA ALA A 224 -13.06 19.50 11.97
C ALA A 224 -13.07 18.26 11.09
N ARG A 225 -11.88 17.72 10.76
CA ARG A 225 -11.74 16.47 9.97
C ARG A 225 -12.32 15.27 10.74
N ALA A 226 -12.08 15.20 12.05
CA ALA A 226 -12.64 14.17 12.91
C ALA A 226 -14.17 14.20 12.92
N ALA A 227 -14.79 15.39 12.93
CA ALA A 227 -16.24 15.52 12.82
C ALA A 227 -16.77 15.00 11.48
N GLN A 228 -16.09 15.30 10.36
CA GLN A 228 -16.45 14.75 9.05
C GLN A 228 -16.37 13.21 9.04
N ILE A 229 -15.28 12.64 9.61
CA ILE A 229 -15.11 11.19 9.71
C ILE A 229 -16.25 10.56 10.53
N ARG A 230 -16.62 11.14 11.67
CA ARG A 230 -17.77 10.64 12.47
C ARG A 230 -19.08 10.63 11.68
N ASN A 231 -19.33 11.65 10.86
CA ASN A 231 -20.51 11.67 10.00
C ASN A 231 -20.45 10.54 8.95
N LEU A 232 -19.29 10.30 8.34
CA LEU A 232 -19.10 9.18 7.41
C LEU A 232 -19.29 7.82 8.10
N MET A 233 -18.78 7.64 9.32
CA MET A 233 -19.01 6.43 10.12
C MET A 233 -20.50 6.18 10.35
N ASN A 234 -21.30 7.24 10.60
CA ASN A 234 -22.75 7.10 10.77
C ASN A 234 -23.46 6.66 9.48
N LEU A 235 -22.96 7.08 8.32
CA LEU A 235 -23.51 6.70 7.01
C LEU A 235 -23.16 5.27 6.60
N ILE A 236 -21.94 4.83 6.93
CA ILE A 236 -21.43 3.50 6.55
C ILE A 236 -21.94 2.42 7.49
N GLY A 237 -22.11 2.75 8.78
CA GLY A 237 -22.41 1.82 9.84
C GLY A 237 -21.17 1.11 10.40
N SER A 238 -21.39 0.07 11.21
CA SER A 238 -20.31 -0.71 11.81
C SER A 238 -19.79 -1.76 10.83
N ILE A 239 -18.48 -1.85 10.73
CA ILE A 239 -17.78 -2.80 9.85
C ILE A 239 -17.65 -4.16 10.54
N LYS A 240 -18.12 -5.21 9.88
CA LYS A 240 -17.99 -6.59 10.30
C LYS A 240 -17.28 -7.41 9.24
N PHE A 241 -16.52 -8.41 9.70
CA PHE A 241 -15.69 -9.28 8.83
C PHE A 241 -16.23 -10.72 8.75
N ASP A 242 -17.53 -10.91 9.01
CA ASP A 242 -18.21 -12.16 8.71
C ASP A 242 -18.54 -12.28 7.22
N ASP A 243 -18.69 -13.51 6.74
CA ASP A 243 -18.86 -13.79 5.31
C ASP A 243 -20.13 -13.12 4.75
N GLU A 244 -21.23 -13.09 5.51
CA GLU A 244 -22.47 -12.44 5.12
C GLU A 244 -22.28 -10.92 4.91
N SER A 245 -21.58 -10.28 5.83
CA SER A 245 -21.29 -8.83 5.71
C SER A 245 -20.38 -8.55 4.50
N ILE A 246 -19.37 -9.38 4.25
CA ILE A 246 -18.48 -9.23 3.10
C ILE A 246 -19.27 -9.37 1.80
N GLU A 247 -20.10 -10.40 1.64
CA GLU A 247 -20.94 -10.62 0.46
C GLU A 247 -21.88 -9.42 0.19
N GLN A 248 -22.51 -8.88 1.23
CA GLN A 248 -23.36 -7.67 1.11
C GLN A 248 -22.55 -6.45 0.65
N TRP A 249 -21.29 -6.29 1.09
CA TRP A 249 -20.42 -5.21 0.64
C TRP A 249 -19.95 -5.41 -0.80
N GLU A 250 -19.65 -6.63 -1.23
CA GLU A 250 -19.30 -6.96 -2.61
C GLU A 250 -20.45 -6.63 -3.56
N GLU A 251 -21.69 -7.05 -3.25
CA GLU A 251 -22.87 -6.68 -4.04
C GLU A 251 -23.10 -5.16 -4.09
N ARG A 252 -22.94 -4.49 -2.95
CA ARG A 252 -23.08 -3.03 -2.87
C ARG A 252 -22.05 -2.33 -3.75
N TYR A 253 -20.81 -2.81 -3.74
CA TYR A 253 -19.74 -2.25 -4.56
C TYR A 253 -19.98 -2.45 -6.04
N GLU A 254 -20.39 -3.65 -6.47
CA GLU A 254 -20.71 -3.92 -7.87
C GLU A 254 -21.83 -3.00 -8.38
N LYS A 255 -22.95 -2.88 -7.63
CA LYS A 255 -24.04 -1.97 -7.96
C LYS A 255 -23.58 -0.49 -8.04
N TYR A 256 -22.73 -0.07 -7.11
CA TYR A 256 -22.17 1.29 -7.10
C TYR A 256 -21.27 1.54 -8.29
N LYS A 257 -20.39 0.62 -8.59
CA LYS A 257 -19.44 0.66 -9.72
C LYS A 257 -20.18 0.76 -11.06
N ASP A 258 -21.13 -0.13 -11.29
CA ASP A 258 -21.90 -0.19 -12.54
C ASP A 258 -22.68 1.12 -12.76
N LYS A 259 -23.38 1.60 -11.73
CA LYS A 259 -24.09 2.87 -11.78
C LYS A 259 -23.18 4.06 -12.09
N TYR A 260 -21.99 4.09 -11.49
CA TYR A 260 -21.01 5.16 -11.73
C TYR A 260 -20.54 5.19 -13.19
N PHE A 261 -20.11 4.06 -13.72
CA PHE A 261 -19.59 3.99 -15.09
C PHE A 261 -20.68 4.20 -16.15
N GLU A 262 -21.90 3.72 -15.93
CA GLU A 262 -23.05 4.02 -16.78
C GLU A 262 -23.36 5.54 -16.86
N GLN A 263 -23.35 6.21 -15.72
CA GLN A 263 -23.55 7.65 -15.66
C GLN A 263 -22.42 8.43 -16.34
N LYS A 264 -21.19 7.96 -16.20
CA LYS A 264 -20.01 8.55 -16.84
C LYS A 264 -20.12 8.46 -18.37
N GLU A 265 -20.44 7.29 -18.89
CA GLU A 265 -20.63 7.06 -20.32
C GLU A 265 -21.74 7.94 -20.90
N LYS A 266 -22.89 8.04 -20.22
CA LYS A 266 -23.99 8.94 -20.62
C LYS A 266 -23.55 10.41 -20.70
N LYS A 267 -22.70 10.87 -19.76
CA LYS A 267 -22.15 12.24 -19.77
C LYS A 267 -21.17 12.47 -20.93
N GLU A 268 -20.29 11.50 -21.19
CA GLU A 268 -19.33 11.58 -22.30
C GLU A 268 -20.03 11.60 -23.69
N ASN A 269 -21.06 10.77 -23.86
CA ASN A 269 -21.84 10.71 -25.08
C ASN A 269 -22.64 12.01 -25.33
N LYS A 270 -23.09 12.69 -24.25
CA LYS A 270 -23.74 14.01 -24.38
C LYS A 270 -22.77 15.14 -24.77
N LYS A 271 -21.49 15.03 -24.46
CA LYS A 271 -20.47 16.03 -24.82
C LYS A 271 -19.97 15.89 -26.26
N LYS A 272 -20.18 14.73 -26.89
CA LYS A 272 -19.77 14.42 -28.26
C LYS A 272 -20.85 14.81 -29.28
N LYS A 273 -22.08 15.09 -28.83
CA LYS A 273 -23.21 15.64 -29.64
C LYS A 273 -23.27 17.15 -29.49
#